data_91fd02d283f9f0df70a162ee9772cc62
#
_entry.id   91fd02d283f9f0df70a162ee9772cc62
#
_cell.length_a   1.000
_cell.length_b   1.000
_cell.length_c   1.000
_cell.angle_alpha   90.00
_cell.angle_beta   90.00
_cell.angle_gamma   90.00
#
_symmetry.space_group_name_H-M   'P 1'
#
loop_
_entity.id
_entity.type
_entity.pdbx_description
1 polymer ?
#
loop_
_entity_poly.entity_id
_entity_poly.type
_entity_poly.pdbx_seq_one_letter_code
_entity_poly.pdbx_strand_id
1 'polypeptide(L)'
;MRTRLSLSLPILAAVFAIVLTGGSGTAYAQGRGAPAPTPTCGPNVPMKNVAKDSRCFELRTYTVGEGSGNIDVLHARFREHTNALFKKHGMTIVGFWQPVAKPDQLIYILAYKDAAARDAAWAAFQADPEWMKVRSEMAVNVQVDNVFMSATDYGPLK
;
A
#
# COMPACT_ATOMS: atom_id res chain seq x y z
N MET A 1 33.77 47.60 58.64
CA MET A 1 32.87 48.05 57.52
C MET A 1 33.48 47.66 56.20
N ARG A 2 32.96 46.56 55.58
CA ARG A 2 33.39 46.11 54.26
C ARG A 2 32.16 46.04 53.34
N THR A 3 32.03 47.04 52.49
CA THR A 3 30.98 47.18 51.50
C THR A 3 31.22 46.15 50.35
N ARG A 4 30.27 45.19 50.09
CA ARG A 4 30.33 44.34 48.93
C ARG A 4 29.56 45.01 47.80
N LEU A 5 30.24 45.33 46.71
CA LEU A 5 29.62 45.69 45.45
C LEU A 5 29.13 44.45 44.73
N SER A 6 27.85 44.41 44.47
CA SER A 6 27.23 43.36 43.66
C SER A 6 27.22 43.85 42.20
N LEU A 7 28.00 43.19 41.32
CA LEU A 7 27.96 43.41 39.87
C LEU A 7 26.89 42.48 39.26
N SER A 8 25.82 43.06 38.79
CA SER A 8 24.82 42.37 37.98
C SER A 8 25.24 42.36 36.50
N LEU A 9 25.54 41.21 35.95
CA LEU A 9 25.72 41.01 34.50
C LEU A 9 24.35 40.81 33.84
N PRO A 10 24.05 41.44 32.70
CA PRO A 10 22.87 41.14 31.90
C PRO A 10 23.12 39.86 31.07
N ILE A 11 22.22 38.91 31.16
CA ILE A 11 22.17 37.72 30.32
C ILE A 11 21.68 38.14 28.93
N LEU A 12 22.56 38.11 27.95
CA LEU A 12 22.23 38.32 26.55
C LEU A 12 21.58 37.01 26.03
N ALA A 13 20.27 36.99 25.84
CA ALA A 13 19.57 35.89 25.21
C ALA A 13 19.85 35.94 23.70
N ALA A 14 20.71 35.04 23.23
CA ALA A 14 20.90 34.80 21.81
C ALA A 14 19.73 33.98 21.27
N VAL A 15 18.85 34.60 20.49
CA VAL A 15 17.80 33.92 19.73
C VAL A 15 18.46 33.22 18.56
N PHE A 16 18.60 31.89 18.67
CA PHE A 16 19.02 31.05 17.54
C PHE A 16 17.81 30.82 16.65
N ALA A 17 17.74 31.51 15.54
CA ALA A 17 16.75 31.22 14.49
C ALA A 17 17.18 29.93 13.78
N ILE A 18 16.50 28.82 14.09
CA ILE A 18 16.63 27.57 13.33
C ILE A 18 15.85 27.74 12.02
N VAL A 19 16.58 27.97 10.93
CA VAL A 19 16.04 27.87 9.57
C VAL A 19 15.83 26.39 9.27
N LEU A 20 14.60 25.94 9.43
CA LEU A 20 14.16 24.62 8.94
C LEU A 20 14.06 24.70 7.40
N THR A 21 15.11 24.27 6.70
CA THR A 21 15.03 23.97 5.27
C THR A 21 14.15 22.73 5.12
N GLY A 22 12.91 22.96 4.72
CA GLY A 22 11.94 21.89 4.45
C GLY A 22 12.39 21.04 3.26
N GLY A 23 13.04 19.92 3.52
CA GLY A 23 13.16 18.84 2.57
C GLY A 23 11.78 18.19 2.42
N SER A 24 11.16 18.33 1.25
CA SER A 24 9.92 17.65 0.90
C SER A 24 10.19 16.15 0.73
N GLY A 25 10.44 15.47 1.83
CA GLY A 25 10.37 14.01 1.90
C GLY A 25 8.90 13.63 1.97
N THR A 26 8.35 13.08 0.92
CA THR A 26 7.04 12.43 0.95
C THR A 26 7.14 11.21 1.87
N ALA A 27 6.93 11.44 3.17
CA ALA A 27 6.71 10.37 4.12
C ALA A 27 5.40 9.69 3.73
N TYR A 28 5.47 8.46 3.20
CA TYR A 28 4.31 7.60 3.06
C TYR A 28 3.87 7.17 4.45
N ALA A 29 3.09 8.03 5.09
CA ALA A 29 2.43 7.72 6.34
C ALA A 29 1.51 6.51 6.10
N GLN A 30 1.79 5.38 6.73
CA GLN A 30 0.82 4.32 6.98
C GLN A 30 -0.18 4.80 8.05
N GLY A 31 -0.78 5.97 7.83
CA GLY A 31 -1.87 6.51 8.61
C GLY A 31 -3.19 6.07 8.00
N ARG A 32 -4.17 5.78 8.84
CA ARG A 32 -5.57 5.54 8.52
C ARG A 32 -6.18 6.78 7.82
N GLY A 33 -5.72 7.05 6.59
CA GLY A 33 -6.33 8.01 5.69
C GLY A 33 -7.42 7.31 4.89
N ALA A 34 -8.43 8.07 4.46
CA ALA A 34 -9.41 7.59 3.50
C ALA A 34 -8.67 6.91 2.32
N PRO A 35 -9.18 5.79 1.80
CA PRO A 35 -8.55 5.13 0.67
C PRO A 35 -8.38 6.14 -0.46
N ALA A 36 -7.17 6.18 -1.05
CA ALA A 36 -6.93 7.02 -2.22
C ALA A 36 -8.00 6.71 -3.28
N PRO A 37 -8.54 7.73 -3.97
CA PRO A 37 -9.56 7.51 -4.97
C PRO A 37 -9.06 6.46 -5.97
N THR A 38 -9.86 5.43 -6.20
CA THR A 38 -9.51 4.36 -7.12
C THR A 38 -9.39 4.94 -8.52
N PRO A 39 -8.27 4.73 -9.21
CA PRO A 39 -8.16 5.09 -10.61
C PRO A 39 -9.29 4.43 -11.41
N THR A 40 -9.82 5.13 -12.40
CA THR A 40 -10.87 4.59 -13.26
C THR A 40 -10.35 3.37 -14.02
N CYS A 41 -10.86 2.17 -13.69
CA CYS A 41 -10.62 0.92 -14.41
C CYS A 41 -11.93 0.15 -14.56
N GLY A 42 -12.00 -0.75 -15.51
CA GLY A 42 -13.20 -1.55 -15.74
C GLY A 42 -13.90 -1.21 -17.06
N PRO A 43 -15.23 -1.42 -17.15
CA PRO A 43 -15.96 -1.23 -18.39
C PRO A 43 -16.07 0.26 -18.75
N ASN A 44 -16.19 0.51 -20.06
CA ASN A 44 -16.45 1.85 -20.63
C ASN A 44 -15.39 2.92 -20.31
N VAL A 45 -14.15 2.53 -20.03
CA VAL A 45 -13.04 3.48 -19.95
C VAL A 45 -12.84 4.16 -21.31
N PRO A 46 -12.82 5.51 -21.39
CA PRO A 46 -12.78 6.23 -22.67
C PRO A 46 -11.36 6.28 -23.27
N MET A 47 -10.79 5.10 -23.49
CA MET A 47 -9.47 4.94 -24.08
C MET A 47 -9.56 4.12 -25.36
N LYS A 48 -8.85 4.57 -26.40
CA LYS A 48 -8.69 3.79 -27.65
C LYS A 48 -7.99 2.46 -27.30
N ASN A 49 -8.41 1.37 -27.91
CA ASN A 49 -7.85 0.02 -27.73
C ASN A 49 -8.15 -0.62 -26.36
N VAL A 50 -9.06 -0.08 -25.59
CA VAL A 50 -9.58 -0.71 -24.36
C VAL A 50 -10.92 -1.37 -24.66
N ALA A 51 -11.10 -2.60 -24.18
CA ALA A 51 -12.35 -3.33 -24.33
C ALA A 51 -13.47 -2.64 -23.54
N LYS A 52 -14.63 -2.45 -24.19
CA LYS A 52 -15.80 -1.82 -23.55
C LYS A 52 -16.38 -2.65 -22.39
N ASP A 53 -16.18 -3.95 -22.44
CA ASP A 53 -16.59 -4.95 -21.45
C ASP A 53 -15.47 -5.37 -20.49
N SER A 54 -14.34 -4.62 -20.48
CA SER A 54 -13.22 -4.91 -19.60
C SER A 54 -13.62 -4.95 -18.13
N ARG A 55 -13.11 -5.92 -17.40
CA ARG A 55 -13.06 -5.86 -15.93
C ARG A 55 -12.00 -4.85 -15.46
N CYS A 56 -12.08 -4.47 -14.19
CA CYS A 56 -11.01 -3.73 -13.52
C CYS A 56 -9.95 -4.73 -13.03
N PHE A 57 -8.71 -4.57 -13.46
CA PHE A 57 -7.57 -5.37 -13.04
C PHE A 57 -6.66 -4.53 -12.15
N GLU A 58 -6.17 -5.14 -11.08
CA GLU A 58 -5.21 -4.53 -10.17
C GLU A 58 -3.97 -5.43 -10.09
N LEU A 59 -2.85 -4.96 -10.67
CA LEU A 59 -1.55 -5.57 -10.47
C LEU A 59 -0.96 -5.00 -9.19
N ARG A 60 -0.51 -5.87 -8.31
CA ARG A 60 0.14 -5.49 -7.05
C ARG A 60 1.52 -6.11 -6.98
N THR A 61 2.51 -5.27 -6.69
CA THR A 61 3.87 -5.70 -6.38
C THR A 61 4.12 -5.47 -4.90
N TYR A 62 4.42 -6.54 -4.20
CA TYR A 62 4.86 -6.52 -2.82
C TYR A 62 6.36 -6.71 -2.78
N THR A 63 7.09 -5.76 -2.19
CA THR A 63 8.52 -5.89 -1.92
C THR A 63 8.70 -6.05 -0.42
N VAL A 64 9.29 -7.16 0.00
CA VAL A 64 9.56 -7.42 1.43
C VAL A 64 10.73 -6.55 1.87
N GLY A 65 10.50 -5.75 2.91
CA GLY A 65 11.50 -4.90 3.54
C GLY A 65 12.13 -5.54 4.77
N GLU A 66 13.03 -4.81 5.39
CA GLU A 66 13.60 -5.20 6.68
C GLU A 66 12.56 -5.15 7.79
N GLY A 67 12.75 -5.95 8.84
CA GLY A 67 11.90 -6.00 10.02
C GLY A 67 11.11 -7.28 10.16
N SER A 68 9.79 -7.20 10.31
CA SER A 68 8.94 -8.36 10.57
C SER A 68 8.75 -9.23 9.33
N GLY A 69 8.98 -10.54 9.49
CA GLY A 69 8.74 -11.56 8.48
C GLY A 69 9.76 -11.53 7.34
N ASN A 70 9.52 -12.39 6.38
CA ASN A 70 10.32 -12.51 5.16
C ASN A 70 9.42 -12.97 4.00
N ILE A 71 10.01 -13.22 2.83
CA ILE A 71 9.27 -13.64 1.63
C ILE A 71 8.58 -15.00 1.82
N ASP A 72 9.17 -15.94 2.56
CA ASP A 72 8.57 -17.26 2.80
C ASP A 72 7.33 -17.16 3.69
N VAL A 73 7.36 -16.32 4.72
CA VAL A 73 6.19 -16.01 5.55
C VAL A 73 5.09 -15.36 4.72
N LEU A 74 5.45 -14.46 3.79
CA LEU A 74 4.51 -13.85 2.86
C LEU A 74 3.84 -14.91 1.98
N HIS A 75 4.62 -15.82 1.38
CA HIS A 75 4.08 -16.91 0.56
C HIS A 75 3.19 -17.88 1.36
N ALA A 76 3.59 -18.25 2.58
CA ALA A 76 2.78 -19.07 3.46
C ALA A 76 1.44 -18.40 3.78
N ARG A 77 1.46 -17.12 4.16
CA ARG A 77 0.25 -16.33 4.42
C ARG A 77 -0.70 -16.29 3.22
N PHE A 78 -0.17 -16.12 2.00
CA PHE A 78 -1.00 -16.16 0.79
C PHE A 78 -1.57 -17.55 0.53
N ARG A 79 -0.77 -18.60 0.66
CA ARG A 79 -1.17 -19.99 0.37
C ARG A 79 -2.23 -20.51 1.35
N GLU A 80 -2.04 -20.20 2.61
CA GLU A 80 -2.84 -20.80 3.69
C GLU A 80 -4.10 -19.98 4.01
N HIS A 81 -4.07 -18.64 3.79
CA HIS A 81 -5.13 -17.76 4.24
C HIS A 81 -5.60 -16.76 3.19
N THR A 82 -4.68 -15.90 2.66
CA THR A 82 -5.08 -14.73 1.89
C THR A 82 -5.87 -15.09 0.63
N ASN A 83 -5.51 -16.18 -0.06
CA ASN A 83 -6.21 -16.64 -1.27
C ASN A 83 -7.68 -17.02 -1.00
N ALA A 84 -7.95 -17.67 0.12
CA ALA A 84 -9.31 -18.02 0.51
C ALA A 84 -10.11 -16.76 0.86
N LEU A 85 -9.50 -15.83 1.59
CA LEU A 85 -10.11 -14.57 1.97
C LEU A 85 -10.38 -13.65 0.75
N PHE A 86 -9.48 -13.60 -0.22
CA PHE A 86 -9.75 -12.87 -1.47
C PHE A 86 -10.99 -13.40 -2.18
N LYS A 87 -11.12 -14.72 -2.32
CA LYS A 87 -12.29 -15.36 -2.92
C LYS A 87 -13.56 -15.09 -2.12
N LYS A 88 -13.49 -15.18 -0.78
CA LYS A 88 -14.60 -14.88 0.14
C LYS A 88 -15.16 -13.48 -0.08
N HIS A 89 -14.30 -12.50 -0.36
CA HIS A 89 -14.67 -11.10 -0.60
C HIS A 89 -14.84 -10.75 -2.08
N GLY A 90 -15.04 -11.74 -2.96
CA GLY A 90 -15.39 -11.52 -4.37
C GLY A 90 -14.25 -11.05 -5.25
N MET A 91 -13.01 -11.16 -4.81
CA MET A 91 -11.83 -10.85 -5.61
C MET A 91 -11.48 -12.04 -6.51
N THR A 92 -11.41 -11.84 -7.82
CA THR A 92 -10.97 -12.88 -8.75
C THR A 92 -9.45 -12.88 -8.85
N ILE A 93 -8.81 -13.98 -8.48
CA ILE A 93 -7.36 -14.15 -8.61
C ILE A 93 -7.03 -14.51 -10.06
N VAL A 94 -6.22 -13.69 -10.74
CA VAL A 94 -5.69 -13.99 -12.07
C VAL A 94 -4.43 -14.84 -11.97
N GLY A 95 -3.52 -14.50 -11.06
CA GLY A 95 -2.31 -15.28 -10.83
C GLY A 95 -1.34 -14.61 -9.88
N PHE A 96 -0.28 -15.36 -9.53
CA PHE A 96 0.83 -14.92 -8.68
C PHE A 96 2.15 -15.26 -9.36
N TRP A 97 3.13 -14.37 -9.21
CA TRP A 97 4.48 -14.53 -9.77
C TRP A 97 5.52 -14.06 -8.76
N GLN A 98 6.63 -14.78 -8.69
CA GLN A 98 7.85 -14.32 -8.01
C GLN A 98 8.88 -13.98 -9.08
N PRO A 99 9.34 -12.72 -9.18
CA PRO A 99 10.35 -12.33 -10.15
C PRO A 99 11.68 -13.04 -9.88
N VAL A 100 12.27 -13.66 -10.90
CA VAL A 100 13.53 -14.41 -10.75
C VAL A 100 14.69 -13.51 -10.32
N ALA A 101 14.72 -12.28 -10.86
CA ALA A 101 15.78 -11.30 -10.55
C ALA A 101 15.54 -10.52 -9.24
N LYS A 102 14.36 -10.68 -8.61
CA LYS A 102 13.97 -9.99 -7.37
C LYS A 102 13.25 -10.97 -6.45
N PRO A 103 13.98 -11.85 -5.78
CA PRO A 103 13.41 -12.94 -4.99
C PRO A 103 12.68 -12.46 -3.72
N ASP A 104 12.82 -11.20 -3.34
CA ASP A 104 12.14 -10.51 -2.26
C ASP A 104 10.77 -9.95 -2.67
N GLN A 105 10.33 -10.16 -3.93
CA GLN A 105 9.07 -9.64 -4.45
C GLN A 105 8.05 -10.75 -4.70
N LEU A 106 6.79 -10.40 -4.44
CA LEU A 106 5.61 -11.14 -4.88
C LEU A 106 4.77 -10.21 -5.76
N ILE A 107 4.49 -10.63 -7.00
CA ILE A 107 3.59 -9.92 -7.92
C ILE A 107 2.32 -10.74 -8.05
N TYR A 108 1.16 -10.08 -8.05
CA TYR A 108 -0.10 -10.74 -8.33
C TYR A 108 -1.10 -9.81 -8.99
N ILE A 109 -2.07 -10.40 -9.69
CA ILE A 109 -3.14 -9.67 -10.35
C ILE A 109 -4.47 -10.16 -9.82
N LEU A 110 -5.29 -9.21 -9.40
CA LEU A 110 -6.70 -9.41 -9.07
C LEU A 110 -7.58 -8.76 -10.13
N ALA A 111 -8.77 -9.32 -10.32
CA ALA A 111 -9.77 -8.75 -11.22
C ALA A 111 -11.11 -8.61 -10.49
N TYR A 112 -11.82 -7.53 -10.82
CA TYR A 112 -13.11 -7.13 -10.27
C TYR A 112 -14.04 -6.75 -11.41
N LYS A 113 -15.35 -6.76 -11.16
CA LYS A 113 -16.33 -6.33 -12.15
C LYS A 113 -16.04 -4.90 -12.66
N ASP A 114 -15.78 -4.00 -11.74
CA ASP A 114 -15.49 -2.58 -11.96
C ASP A 114 -14.73 -1.98 -10.76
N ALA A 115 -14.42 -0.70 -10.81
CA ALA A 115 -13.70 0.00 -9.75
C ALA A 115 -14.49 0.03 -8.43
N ALA A 116 -15.81 0.19 -8.47
CA ALA A 116 -16.64 0.21 -7.26
C ALA A 116 -16.66 -1.15 -6.56
N ALA A 117 -16.75 -2.24 -7.35
CA ALA A 117 -16.67 -3.60 -6.82
C ALA A 117 -15.29 -3.87 -6.18
N ARG A 118 -14.21 -3.33 -6.77
CA ARG A 118 -12.88 -3.39 -6.19
C ARG A 118 -12.84 -2.73 -4.81
N ASP A 119 -13.34 -1.51 -4.68
CA ASP A 119 -13.30 -0.77 -3.42
C ASP A 119 -14.13 -1.44 -2.33
N ALA A 120 -15.31 -1.93 -2.67
CA ALA A 120 -16.16 -2.69 -1.76
C ALA A 120 -15.48 -3.98 -1.29
N ALA A 121 -14.85 -4.72 -2.19
CA ALA A 121 -14.15 -5.97 -1.87
C ALA A 121 -12.97 -5.73 -0.91
N TRP A 122 -12.16 -4.71 -1.15
CA TRP A 122 -11.06 -4.36 -0.26
C TRP A 122 -11.51 -3.86 1.10
N ALA A 123 -12.57 -3.04 1.15
CA ALA A 123 -13.14 -2.60 2.42
C ALA A 123 -13.62 -3.80 3.27
N ALA A 124 -14.35 -4.72 2.65
CA ALA A 124 -14.82 -5.94 3.32
C ALA A 124 -13.67 -6.86 3.77
N PHE A 125 -12.66 -7.07 2.91
CA PHE A 125 -11.48 -7.86 3.25
C PHE A 125 -10.70 -7.25 4.42
N GLN A 126 -10.47 -5.94 4.43
CA GLN A 126 -9.72 -5.28 5.50
C GLN A 126 -10.44 -5.29 6.84
N ALA A 127 -11.78 -5.31 6.82
CA ALA A 127 -12.62 -5.41 8.01
C ALA A 127 -12.84 -6.84 8.50
N ASP A 128 -12.39 -7.85 7.76
CA ASP A 128 -12.58 -9.26 8.12
C ASP A 128 -11.76 -9.62 9.37
N PRO A 129 -12.41 -10.14 10.46
CA PRO A 129 -11.72 -10.54 11.68
C PRO A 129 -10.63 -11.60 11.44
N GLU A 130 -10.86 -12.53 10.51
CA GLU A 130 -9.90 -13.56 10.15
C GLU A 130 -8.65 -12.93 9.51
N TRP A 131 -8.84 -11.96 8.59
CA TRP A 131 -7.74 -11.22 8.03
C TRP A 131 -6.94 -10.44 9.08
N MET A 132 -7.63 -9.77 10.01
CA MET A 132 -6.97 -9.03 11.08
C MET A 132 -6.11 -9.93 11.96
N LYS A 133 -6.60 -11.12 12.29
CA LYS A 133 -5.85 -12.14 13.03
C LYS A 133 -4.62 -12.61 12.23
N VAL A 134 -4.81 -13.07 11.01
CA VAL A 134 -3.73 -13.56 10.14
C VAL A 134 -2.65 -12.49 9.90
N ARG A 135 -3.05 -11.26 9.65
CA ARG A 135 -2.14 -10.13 9.47
C ARG A 135 -1.27 -9.87 10.71
N SER A 136 -1.81 -10.10 11.91
CA SER A 136 -1.08 -9.95 13.17
C SER A 136 -0.13 -11.12 13.41
N GLU A 137 -0.59 -12.35 13.21
CA GLU A 137 0.17 -13.57 13.51
C GLU A 137 1.28 -13.85 12.48
N MET A 138 1.03 -13.50 11.21
CA MET A 138 1.97 -13.67 10.09
C MET A 138 2.38 -12.30 9.53
N ALA A 139 2.83 -11.42 10.41
CA ALA A 139 3.22 -10.07 10.03
C ALA A 139 4.45 -10.09 9.11
N VAL A 140 4.36 -9.35 8.00
CA VAL A 140 5.48 -9.13 7.07
C VAL A 140 5.50 -7.64 6.71
N ASN A 141 6.66 -7.01 6.84
CA ASN A 141 6.84 -5.65 6.38
C ASN A 141 6.96 -5.65 4.85
N VAL A 142 5.99 -5.05 4.17
CA VAL A 142 5.95 -4.98 2.71
C VAL A 142 5.70 -3.56 2.25
N GLN A 143 6.47 -3.13 1.25
CA GLN A 143 6.11 -2.00 0.40
C GLN A 143 5.17 -2.51 -0.69
N VAL A 144 4.12 -1.76 -0.99
CA VAL A 144 3.09 -2.15 -1.96
C VAL A 144 2.99 -1.11 -3.06
N ASP A 145 3.22 -1.53 -4.30
CA ASP A 145 2.99 -0.74 -5.49
C ASP A 145 1.80 -1.33 -6.27
N ASN A 146 0.90 -0.45 -6.74
CA ASN A 146 -0.32 -0.84 -7.45
C ASN A 146 -0.37 -0.23 -8.83
N VAL A 147 -0.79 -1.03 -9.82
CA VAL A 147 -1.13 -0.56 -11.17
C VAL A 147 -2.55 -1.01 -11.50
N PHE A 148 -3.42 -0.05 -11.82
CA PHE A 148 -4.78 -0.32 -12.25
C PHE A 148 -4.84 -0.39 -13.78
N MET A 149 -5.57 -1.37 -14.31
CA MET A 149 -5.58 -1.68 -15.73
C MET A 149 -7.01 -2.03 -16.17
N SER A 150 -7.29 -1.69 -17.43
CA SER A 150 -8.39 -2.24 -18.19
C SER A 150 -7.82 -3.07 -19.35
N ALA A 151 -8.50 -4.16 -19.70
CA ALA A 151 -8.04 -5.04 -20.76
C ALA A 151 -8.11 -4.36 -22.12
N THR A 152 -7.18 -4.68 -23.00
CA THR A 152 -7.24 -4.25 -24.40
C THR A 152 -8.33 -5.00 -25.17
N ASP A 153 -8.85 -4.39 -26.24
CA ASP A 153 -9.91 -4.98 -27.09
C ASP A 153 -9.46 -6.24 -27.85
N TYR A 154 -8.15 -6.42 -28.03
CA TYR A 154 -7.53 -7.58 -28.66
C TYR A 154 -6.96 -8.61 -27.67
N GLY A 155 -6.97 -8.32 -26.36
CA GLY A 155 -6.47 -9.23 -25.33
C GLY A 155 -7.44 -10.39 -25.02
N PRO A 156 -6.94 -11.54 -24.54
CA PRO A 156 -7.79 -12.69 -24.20
C PRO A 156 -8.55 -12.50 -22.89
N LEU A 157 -8.08 -11.62 -22.01
CA LEU A 157 -8.74 -11.32 -20.73
C LEU A 157 -9.56 -10.03 -20.89
N LYS A 158 -10.82 -10.10 -20.45
CA LYS A 158 -11.76 -8.98 -20.43
C LYS A 158 -12.25 -8.71 -19.03
#